data_8fcd62ee4337c0a20a562a8ee01a21aa
#
_entry.id   8fcd62ee4337c0a20a562a8ee01a21aa
#
_cell.length_a   1.000
_cell.length_b   1.000
_cell.length_c   1.000
_cell.angle_alpha   90.00
_cell.angle_beta   90.00
_cell.angle_gamma   90.00
#
_symmetry.space_group_name_H-M   'P 1'
#
loop_
_entity.id
_entity.type
_entity.pdbx_description
1 polymer ?
#
loop_
_entity_poly.entity_id
_entity_poly.type
_entity_poly.pdbx_seq_one_letter_code
_entity_poly.pdbx_strand_id
1 'polypeptide(L)'
;MTFPDGITLVTGPSGVGKTTLLRALHGELGTSFSSIVKGQKTSLMPQQQYWIGYMTMYEQLSMTTGEQWQTIAEALGLQSHFHKLPDQLSIGQQQRFWLSWVLADNADWILLDEPTSALDDDWATATISLFDRFRRENVKAKMIIVTHDVRLLQGNIHNHRIAL
;
A
#
# COMPACT_ATOMS: atom_id res chain seq x y z
N MET A 1 18.43 2.61 11.28
CA MET A 1 17.32 3.34 10.62
C MET A 1 16.10 3.16 11.50
N THR A 2 15.40 4.24 11.82
CA THR A 2 14.17 4.22 12.64
C THR A 2 13.01 4.76 11.83
N PHE A 3 11.84 4.16 12.00
CA PHE A 3 10.61 4.58 11.35
C PHE A 3 9.62 5.04 12.42
N PRO A 4 9.30 6.33 12.48
CA PRO A 4 8.29 6.85 13.41
C PRO A 4 6.88 6.35 13.03
N ASP A 5 5.93 6.50 13.95
CA ASP A 5 4.53 6.25 13.67
C ASP A 5 4.00 7.22 12.61
N GLY A 6 3.01 6.79 11.85
CA GLY A 6 2.44 7.55 10.76
C GLY A 6 3.10 7.23 9.40
N ILE A 7 3.20 8.22 8.51
CA ILE A 7 3.66 8.02 7.13
C ILE A 7 5.11 8.44 6.96
N THR A 8 5.94 7.52 6.49
CA THR A 8 7.32 7.77 6.05
C THR A 8 7.42 7.58 4.54
N LEU A 9 7.88 8.61 3.82
CA LEU A 9 8.21 8.50 2.40
C LEU A 9 9.67 8.08 2.22
N VAL A 10 9.90 7.10 1.35
CA VAL A 10 11.23 6.63 0.95
C VAL A 10 11.46 7.01 -0.51
N THR A 11 12.49 7.80 -0.74
CA THR A 11 12.86 8.33 -2.08
C THR A 11 14.30 7.96 -2.42
N GLY A 12 14.68 8.06 -3.68
CA GLY A 12 16.05 7.79 -4.14
C GLY A 12 16.06 7.31 -5.60
N PRO A 13 17.23 7.24 -6.25
CA PRO A 13 17.34 6.80 -7.63
C PRO A 13 16.78 5.41 -7.88
N SER A 14 16.46 5.10 -9.13
CA SER A 14 16.10 3.72 -9.51
C SER A 14 17.27 2.77 -9.20
N GLY A 15 16.97 1.58 -8.71
CA GLY A 15 17.98 0.56 -8.39
C GLY A 15 18.71 0.74 -7.05
N VAL A 16 18.48 1.81 -6.28
CA VAL A 16 19.18 2.05 -4.99
C VAL A 16 18.74 1.10 -3.86
N GLY A 17 17.72 0.28 -4.08
CA GLY A 17 17.28 -0.73 -3.10
C GLY A 17 15.98 -0.39 -2.35
N LYS A 18 15.17 0.57 -2.82
CA LYS A 18 13.89 0.94 -2.15
C LYS A 18 12.92 -0.24 -2.01
N THR A 19 12.65 -0.95 -3.10
CA THR A 19 11.85 -2.20 -3.10
C THR A 19 12.46 -3.28 -2.21
N THR A 20 13.79 -3.39 -2.25
CA THR A 20 14.54 -4.34 -1.40
C THR A 20 14.35 -4.01 0.08
N LEU A 21 14.34 -2.73 0.46
CA LEU A 21 14.05 -2.30 1.83
C LEU A 21 12.66 -2.74 2.27
N LEU A 22 11.62 -2.52 1.44
CA LEU A 22 10.25 -2.95 1.77
C LEU A 22 10.16 -4.47 1.95
N ARG A 23 10.75 -5.25 1.04
CA ARG A 23 10.78 -6.72 1.12
C ARG A 23 11.56 -7.22 2.33
N ALA A 24 12.64 -6.53 2.71
CA ALA A 24 13.40 -6.83 3.90
C ALA A 24 12.61 -6.56 5.19
N LEU A 25 11.86 -5.44 5.24
CA LEU A 25 10.94 -5.14 6.34
C LEU A 25 9.77 -6.13 6.40
N HIS A 26 9.26 -6.57 5.24
CA HIS A 26 8.21 -7.60 5.17
C HIS A 26 8.69 -9.00 5.61
N GLY A 27 10.00 -9.18 5.74
CA GLY A 27 10.60 -10.43 6.20
C GLY A 27 10.98 -11.42 5.10
N GLU A 28 10.77 -11.08 3.83
CA GLU A 28 11.08 -11.96 2.69
C GLU A 28 12.58 -12.27 2.53
N LEU A 29 13.46 -11.39 3.01
CA LEU A 29 14.89 -11.48 2.73
C LEU A 29 15.74 -11.99 3.92
N GLY A 30 15.13 -12.30 5.06
CA GLY A 30 15.84 -12.83 6.23
C GLY A 30 16.99 -11.93 6.73
N THR A 31 16.88 -10.62 6.55
CA THR A 31 17.92 -9.64 6.88
C THR A 31 17.77 -9.11 8.31
N SER A 32 18.79 -8.35 8.78
CA SER A 32 18.70 -7.62 10.06
C SER A 32 17.53 -6.61 10.11
N PHE A 33 17.01 -6.16 8.96
CA PHE A 33 15.82 -5.31 8.91
C PHE A 33 14.56 -6.02 9.40
N SER A 34 14.44 -7.32 9.22
CA SER A 34 13.31 -8.11 9.75
C SER A 34 13.23 -8.04 11.28
N SER A 35 14.33 -7.75 11.96
CA SER A 35 14.33 -7.58 13.41
C SER A 35 13.64 -6.30 13.88
N ILE A 36 13.53 -5.28 13.00
CA ILE A 36 12.84 -4.00 13.31
C ILE A 36 11.33 -4.23 13.48
N VAL A 37 10.77 -5.17 12.71
CA VAL A 37 9.34 -5.51 12.70
C VAL A 37 9.03 -6.80 13.47
N LYS A 38 9.99 -7.34 14.22
CA LYS A 38 9.84 -8.62 14.91
C LYS A 38 8.62 -8.63 15.83
N GLY A 39 7.73 -9.59 15.60
CA GLY A 39 6.50 -9.75 16.38
C GLY A 39 5.37 -8.80 15.99
N GLN A 40 5.54 -8.01 14.92
CA GLN A 40 4.52 -7.12 14.36
C GLN A 40 4.02 -7.65 13.02
N LYS A 41 2.76 -7.41 12.72
CA LYS A 41 2.14 -7.78 11.46
C LYS A 41 2.53 -6.77 10.38
N THR A 42 2.96 -7.27 9.23
CA THR A 42 3.32 -6.44 8.08
C THR A 42 2.42 -6.77 6.88
N SER A 43 1.96 -5.77 6.16
CA SER A 43 1.23 -5.93 4.91
C SER A 43 1.95 -5.19 3.79
N LEU A 44 2.21 -5.87 2.67
CA LEU A 44 3.01 -5.35 1.56
C LEU A 44 2.17 -5.23 0.29
N MET A 45 2.18 -4.05 -0.31
CA MET A 45 1.80 -3.83 -1.69
C MET A 45 3.07 -3.80 -2.55
N PRO A 46 3.36 -4.85 -3.33
CA PRO A 46 4.50 -4.86 -4.24
C PRO A 46 4.23 -4.02 -5.48
N GLN A 47 5.29 -3.59 -6.16
CA GLN A 47 5.19 -2.87 -7.43
C GLN A 47 4.46 -3.71 -8.50
N GLN A 48 4.73 -5.01 -8.57
CA GLN A 48 4.02 -5.95 -9.43
C GLN A 48 3.05 -6.78 -8.60
N GLN A 49 1.77 -6.69 -8.94
CA GLN A 49 0.69 -7.36 -8.24
C GLN A 49 0.38 -8.71 -8.91
N TYR A 50 0.04 -9.69 -8.09
CA TYR A 50 -0.32 -11.04 -8.54
C TYR A 50 -1.72 -11.39 -8.05
N TRP A 51 -2.61 -11.69 -8.99
CA TRP A 51 -3.98 -12.05 -8.71
C TRP A 51 -4.27 -13.50 -9.12
N ILE A 52 -5.22 -14.12 -8.45
CA ILE A 52 -5.72 -15.44 -8.84
C ILE A 52 -6.68 -15.25 -10.02
N GLY A 53 -6.24 -15.63 -11.22
CA GLY A 53 -6.90 -15.26 -12.48
C GLY A 53 -8.32 -15.79 -12.66
N TYR A 54 -8.72 -16.85 -11.96
CA TYR A 54 -10.05 -17.49 -12.04
C TYR A 54 -11.00 -17.09 -10.91
N MET A 55 -10.57 -16.23 -10.00
CA MET A 55 -11.39 -15.70 -8.90
C MET A 55 -11.76 -14.24 -9.15
N THR A 56 -13.00 -13.87 -8.84
CA THR A 56 -13.44 -12.48 -8.86
C THR A 56 -12.73 -11.65 -7.81
N MET A 57 -12.71 -10.33 -8.00
CA MET A 57 -12.10 -9.44 -7.01
C MET A 57 -12.79 -9.53 -5.65
N TYR A 58 -14.11 -9.73 -5.63
CA TYR A 58 -14.85 -9.96 -4.39
C TYR A 58 -14.37 -11.20 -3.63
N GLU A 59 -14.25 -12.33 -4.34
CA GLU A 59 -13.78 -13.58 -3.72
C GLU A 59 -12.37 -13.43 -3.16
N GLN A 60 -11.45 -12.83 -3.91
CA GLN A 60 -10.07 -12.64 -3.47
C GLN A 60 -9.96 -11.72 -2.25
N LEU A 61 -10.66 -10.57 -2.27
CA LEU A 61 -10.63 -9.62 -1.16
C LEU A 61 -11.36 -10.14 0.09
N SER A 62 -12.38 -10.97 -0.07
CA SER A 62 -13.06 -11.63 1.05
C SER A 62 -12.16 -12.61 1.81
N MET A 63 -11.00 -12.98 1.25
CA MET A 63 -9.99 -13.80 1.93
C MET A 63 -9.08 -12.97 2.85
N THR A 64 -9.12 -11.65 2.79
CA THR A 64 -8.37 -10.79 3.73
C THR A 64 -8.95 -10.85 5.13
N THR A 65 -8.12 -10.64 6.12
CA THR A 65 -8.52 -10.64 7.53
C THR A 65 -9.29 -9.39 7.96
N GLY A 66 -9.29 -8.35 7.11
CA GLY A 66 -9.94 -7.06 7.40
C GLY A 66 -11.38 -6.99 6.92
N GLU A 67 -12.32 -6.66 7.81
CA GLU A 67 -13.74 -6.50 7.48
C GLU A 67 -14.02 -5.21 6.66
N GLN A 68 -13.09 -4.27 6.63
CA GLN A 68 -13.28 -2.94 6.04
C GLN A 68 -12.90 -2.83 4.57
N TRP A 69 -12.45 -3.91 3.92
CA TRP A 69 -11.98 -3.83 2.54
C TRP A 69 -13.03 -3.31 1.56
N GLN A 70 -14.30 -3.63 1.77
CA GLN A 70 -15.40 -3.14 0.92
C GLN A 70 -15.52 -1.63 1.00
N THR A 71 -15.57 -1.08 2.21
CA THR A 71 -15.65 0.38 2.42
C THR A 71 -14.45 1.11 1.80
N ILE A 72 -13.25 0.54 1.91
CA ILE A 72 -12.04 1.10 1.31
C ILE A 72 -12.12 1.02 -0.21
N ALA A 73 -12.53 -0.13 -0.76
CA ALA A 73 -12.68 -0.35 -2.20
C ALA A 73 -13.78 0.57 -2.80
N GLU A 74 -14.88 0.79 -2.09
CA GLU A 74 -15.92 1.74 -2.49
C GLU A 74 -15.40 3.18 -2.54
N ALA A 75 -14.64 3.60 -1.54
CA ALA A 75 -13.98 4.91 -1.50
C ALA A 75 -12.98 5.09 -2.66
N LEU A 76 -12.45 3.99 -3.20
CA LEU A 76 -11.59 3.95 -4.38
C LEU A 76 -12.36 3.68 -5.70
N GLY A 77 -13.70 3.77 -5.69
CA GLY A 77 -14.56 3.66 -6.88
C GLY A 77 -14.61 2.26 -7.49
N LEU A 78 -14.47 1.21 -6.69
CA LEU A 78 -14.34 -0.17 -7.19
C LEU A 78 -15.61 -1.02 -7.04
N GLN A 79 -16.68 -0.50 -6.43
CA GLN A 79 -17.91 -1.27 -6.13
C GLN A 79 -18.50 -1.98 -7.36
N SER A 80 -18.56 -1.30 -8.51
CA SER A 80 -19.08 -1.87 -9.76
C SER A 80 -18.16 -2.92 -10.40
N HIS A 81 -16.98 -3.15 -9.83
CA HIS A 81 -15.95 -4.04 -10.36
C HIS A 81 -15.74 -5.30 -9.51
N PHE A 82 -16.46 -5.46 -8.40
CA PHE A 82 -16.29 -6.59 -7.49
C PHE A 82 -16.47 -7.95 -8.14
N HIS A 83 -17.37 -8.06 -9.11
CA HIS A 83 -17.67 -9.30 -9.83
C HIS A 83 -16.71 -9.61 -11.00
N LYS A 84 -15.78 -8.72 -11.30
CA LYS A 84 -14.83 -8.89 -12.40
C LYS A 84 -13.66 -9.78 -12.01
N LEU A 85 -13.12 -10.47 -13.01
CA LEU A 85 -11.84 -11.15 -12.93
C LEU A 85 -10.69 -10.13 -13.09
N PRO A 86 -9.47 -10.44 -12.59
CA PRO A 86 -8.34 -9.51 -12.68
C PRO A 86 -8.00 -9.04 -14.09
N ASP A 87 -8.10 -9.90 -15.10
CA ASP A 87 -7.81 -9.60 -16.51
C ASP A 87 -8.84 -8.65 -17.17
N GLN A 88 -10.00 -8.47 -16.54
CA GLN A 88 -11.04 -7.54 -16.96
C GLN A 88 -10.87 -6.13 -16.38
N LEU A 89 -9.80 -5.90 -15.62
CA LEU A 89 -9.52 -4.66 -14.94
C LEU A 89 -8.32 -3.93 -15.55
N SER A 90 -8.38 -2.60 -15.58
CA SER A 90 -7.20 -1.80 -15.86
C SER A 90 -6.13 -1.94 -14.76
N ILE A 91 -4.87 -1.66 -15.09
CA ILE A 91 -3.77 -1.70 -14.12
C ILE A 91 -4.08 -0.80 -12.90
N GLY A 92 -4.61 0.42 -13.14
CA GLY A 92 -4.98 1.32 -12.06
C GLY A 92 -6.15 0.79 -11.20
N GLN A 93 -7.10 0.05 -11.78
CA GLN A 93 -8.15 -0.63 -11.01
C GLN A 93 -7.57 -1.76 -10.15
N GLN A 94 -6.70 -2.59 -10.72
CA GLN A 94 -6.00 -3.63 -9.96
C GLN A 94 -5.17 -3.04 -8.82
N GLN A 95 -4.47 -1.93 -9.07
CA GLN A 95 -3.69 -1.23 -8.06
C GLN A 95 -4.56 -0.73 -6.89
N ARG A 96 -5.72 -0.14 -7.19
CA ARG A 96 -6.68 0.29 -6.16
C ARG A 96 -7.29 -0.87 -5.37
N PHE A 97 -7.56 -2.01 -6.01
CA PHE A 97 -7.98 -3.22 -5.31
C PHE A 97 -6.90 -3.73 -4.34
N TRP A 98 -5.63 -3.71 -4.76
CA TRP A 98 -4.53 -4.12 -3.88
C TRP A 98 -4.39 -3.18 -2.67
N LEU A 99 -4.54 -1.87 -2.90
CA LEU A 99 -4.59 -0.90 -1.80
C LEU A 99 -5.72 -1.22 -0.81
N SER A 100 -6.90 -1.58 -1.30
CA SER A 100 -8.02 -1.97 -0.45
C SER A 100 -7.68 -3.17 0.42
N TRP A 101 -6.99 -4.15 -0.15
CA TRP A 101 -6.54 -5.33 0.59
C TRP A 101 -5.54 -4.95 1.70
N VAL A 102 -4.46 -4.27 1.32
CA VAL A 102 -3.36 -3.95 2.24
C VAL A 102 -3.82 -3.04 3.39
N LEU A 103 -4.68 -2.07 3.11
CA LEU A 103 -5.21 -1.16 4.13
C LEU A 103 -6.25 -1.83 5.05
N ALA A 104 -6.96 -2.84 4.55
CA ALA A 104 -7.92 -3.59 5.35
C ALA A 104 -7.27 -4.67 6.23
N ASP A 105 -6.01 -5.00 6.02
CA ASP A 105 -5.35 -6.13 6.67
C ASP A 105 -5.01 -5.92 8.17
N ASN A 106 -5.34 -4.75 8.74
CA ASN A 106 -5.06 -4.40 10.15
C ASN A 106 -3.61 -4.70 10.57
N ALA A 107 -2.67 -4.36 9.71
CA ALA A 107 -1.24 -4.56 9.95
C ALA A 107 -0.65 -3.40 10.77
N ASP A 108 0.35 -3.71 11.61
CA ASP A 108 1.13 -2.70 12.33
C ASP A 108 2.02 -1.89 11.37
N TRP A 109 2.47 -2.55 10.29
CA TRP A 109 3.28 -1.94 9.24
C TRP A 109 2.65 -2.14 7.86
N ILE A 110 2.39 -1.04 7.19
CA ILE A 110 1.90 -0.99 5.81
C ILE A 110 3.04 -0.55 4.91
N LEU A 111 3.40 -1.39 3.96
CA LEU A 111 4.54 -1.21 3.08
C LEU A 111 4.02 -1.07 1.64
N LEU A 112 4.22 0.10 1.04
CA LEU A 112 3.66 0.42 -0.27
C LEU A 112 4.77 0.76 -1.28
N ASP A 113 4.84 0.02 -2.37
CA ASP A 113 5.80 0.26 -3.46
C ASP A 113 5.10 0.91 -4.65
N GLU A 114 5.36 2.20 -4.87
CA GLU A 114 4.78 3.04 -5.93
C GLU A 114 3.24 2.99 -6.01
N PRO A 115 2.50 3.25 -4.90
CA PRO A 115 1.06 2.98 -4.81
C PRO A 115 0.18 3.85 -5.72
N THR A 116 0.72 4.91 -6.33
CA THR A 116 -0.03 5.84 -7.19
C THR A 116 0.46 5.85 -8.63
N SER A 117 1.44 5.02 -8.99
CA SER A 117 2.14 5.09 -10.29
C SER A 117 1.25 4.82 -11.52
N ALA A 118 0.19 4.01 -11.37
CA ALA A 118 -0.75 3.68 -12.44
C ALA A 118 -2.10 4.42 -12.32
N LEU A 119 -2.17 5.45 -11.46
CA LEU A 119 -3.39 6.22 -11.21
C LEU A 119 -3.35 7.57 -11.94
N ASP A 120 -4.49 7.94 -12.51
CA ASP A 120 -4.72 9.32 -12.94
C ASP A 120 -4.78 10.29 -11.74
N ASP A 121 -4.86 11.57 -12.00
CA ASP A 121 -4.78 12.60 -10.95
C ASP A 121 -5.95 12.53 -9.95
N ASP A 122 -7.15 12.21 -10.41
CA ASP A 122 -8.33 12.12 -9.55
C ASP A 122 -8.19 10.94 -8.57
N TRP A 123 -7.80 9.75 -9.07
CA TRP A 123 -7.62 8.58 -8.23
C TRP A 123 -6.37 8.66 -7.35
N ALA A 124 -5.32 9.31 -7.80
CA ALA A 124 -4.16 9.56 -6.97
C ALA A 124 -4.51 10.49 -5.81
N THR A 125 -5.29 11.57 -6.05
CA THR A 125 -5.77 12.48 -5.02
C THR A 125 -6.67 11.77 -4.01
N ALA A 126 -7.61 10.94 -4.48
CA ALA A 126 -8.46 10.13 -3.62
C ALA A 126 -7.64 9.16 -2.75
N THR A 127 -6.63 8.51 -3.33
CA THR A 127 -5.72 7.60 -2.62
C THR A 127 -4.90 8.33 -1.56
N ILE A 128 -4.36 9.50 -1.87
CA ILE A 128 -3.60 10.33 -0.91
C ILE A 128 -4.49 10.76 0.25
N SER A 129 -5.74 11.15 -0.03
CA SER A 129 -6.72 11.49 1.00
C SER A 129 -7.06 10.29 1.90
N LEU A 130 -7.13 9.09 1.32
CA LEU A 130 -7.34 7.85 2.06
C LEU A 130 -6.15 7.53 2.98
N PHE A 131 -4.91 7.75 2.55
CA PHE A 131 -3.72 7.58 3.39
C PHE A 131 -3.72 8.54 4.58
N ASP A 132 -4.09 9.82 4.37
CA ASP A 132 -4.17 10.79 5.46
C ASP A 132 -5.27 10.42 6.47
N ARG A 133 -6.42 9.97 5.99
CA ARG A 133 -7.49 9.44 6.84
C ARG A 133 -7.02 8.21 7.62
N PHE A 134 -6.40 7.22 6.94
CA PHE A 134 -5.89 6.00 7.58
C PHE A 134 -4.90 6.33 8.70
N ARG A 135 -3.96 7.26 8.46
CA ARG A 135 -2.99 7.74 9.46
C ARG A 135 -3.66 8.31 10.71
N ARG A 136 -4.74 9.06 10.53
CA ARG A 136 -5.47 9.68 11.67
C ARG A 136 -6.25 8.65 12.48
N GLU A 137 -6.81 7.65 11.82
CA GLU A 137 -7.59 6.59 12.46
C GLU A 137 -6.70 5.53 13.12
N ASN A 138 -5.49 5.31 12.60
CA ASN A 138 -4.55 4.27 13.04
C ASN A 138 -3.23 4.88 13.54
N VAL A 139 -3.28 5.59 14.64
CA VAL A 139 -2.18 6.43 15.17
C VAL A 139 -0.87 5.67 15.41
N LYS A 140 -0.94 4.37 15.72
CA LYS A 140 0.24 3.52 15.95
C LYS A 140 0.73 2.77 14.73
N ALA A 141 -0.04 2.75 13.66
CA ALA A 141 0.37 2.09 12.43
C ALA A 141 1.50 2.88 11.74
N LYS A 142 2.44 2.15 11.15
CA LYS A 142 3.54 2.72 10.36
C LYS A 142 3.29 2.44 8.89
N MET A 143 3.21 3.49 8.10
CA MET A 143 3.05 3.37 6.66
C MET A 143 4.33 3.84 5.97
N ILE A 144 5.00 2.94 5.28
CA ILE A 144 6.22 3.22 4.53
C ILE A 144 5.86 3.22 3.05
N ILE A 145 6.04 4.35 2.39
CA ILE A 145 5.70 4.52 0.97
C ILE A 145 6.98 4.81 0.19
N VAL A 146 7.35 3.89 -0.68
CA VAL A 146 8.35 4.14 -1.73
C VAL A 146 7.65 4.85 -2.87
N THR A 147 8.15 6.01 -3.28
CA THR A 147 7.53 6.76 -4.37
C THR A 147 8.46 7.75 -5.06
N HIS A 148 8.17 8.00 -6.33
CA HIS A 148 8.66 9.13 -7.12
C HIS A 148 7.53 10.13 -7.45
N ASP A 149 6.31 9.88 -7.01
CA ASP A 149 5.15 10.71 -7.31
C ASP A 149 5.24 12.06 -6.59
N VAL A 150 5.33 13.13 -7.37
CA VAL A 150 5.43 14.51 -6.86
C VAL A 150 4.22 14.91 -6.02
N ARG A 151 3.04 14.33 -6.27
CA ARG A 151 1.81 14.58 -5.51
C ARG A 151 1.94 14.13 -4.06
N LEU A 152 2.56 12.97 -3.84
CA LEU A 152 2.88 12.46 -2.49
C LEU A 152 4.02 13.25 -1.84
N LEU A 153 5.04 13.63 -2.63
CA LEU A 153 6.21 14.33 -2.14
C LEU A 153 5.92 15.77 -1.70
N GLN A 154 4.97 16.44 -2.35
CA GLN A 154 4.53 17.80 -2.04
C GLN A 154 3.35 17.84 -1.05
N GLY A 155 2.64 16.73 -0.89
CA GLY A 155 1.54 16.61 0.07
C GLY A 155 2.01 16.67 1.51
N ASN A 156 1.21 17.29 2.40
CA ASN A 156 1.49 17.37 3.84
C ASN A 156 1.03 16.12 4.61
N ILE A 157 0.99 14.95 3.97
CA ILE A 157 0.49 13.72 4.60
C ILE A 157 1.57 12.95 5.35
N HIS A 158 2.84 13.17 5.06
CA HIS A 158 3.95 12.42 5.63
C HIS A 158 4.54 13.13 6.86
N ASN A 159 4.96 12.32 7.84
CA ASN A 159 5.63 12.76 9.04
C ASN A 159 7.16 12.77 8.89
N HIS A 160 7.65 11.93 7.98
CA HIS A 160 9.09 11.72 7.79
C HIS A 160 9.42 11.41 6.32
N ARG A 161 10.65 11.73 5.92
CA ARG A 161 11.18 11.41 4.60
C ARG A 161 12.60 10.86 4.72
N ILE A 162 12.86 9.76 4.04
CA ILE A 162 14.16 9.12 3.95
C ILE A 162 14.59 9.13 2.49
N ALA A 163 15.78 9.63 2.23
CA ALA A 163 16.44 9.51 0.92
C ALA A 163 17.49 8.40 1.00
N LEU A 164 17.42 7.43 0.08
CA LEU A 164 18.40 6.36 -0.07
C LEU A 164 19.42 6.70 -1.15
#